data_118c72693966d8207449d4593ae88b10
#
_entry.id   118c72693966d8207449d4593ae88b10
#
_cell.length_a   1.000
_cell.length_b   1.000
_cell.length_c   1.000
_cell.angle_alpha   90.00
_cell.angle_beta   90.00
_cell.angle_gamma   90.00
#
_symmetry.space_group_name_H-M   'P 1'
#
loop_
_entity.id
_entity.type
_entity.pdbx_description
1 polymer ?
#
loop_
_entity_poly.entity_id
_entity_poly.type
_entity_poly.pdbx_seq_one_letter_code
_entity_poly.pdbx_strand_id
1 'polypeptide(L)'
;MSKFKKALIFTSGEVLKTGKGALTNWTFIEEAHSNSNTGRRYVKAKCVCGKEKIICINNVRCGNSNCCGSFPCGKKIKKSRDVEVGYRSILYVYKKHAKERNFIFNLDYDYFKELTKGNCHYCGIEPIQVYQLKNRITGKIRSGIPINYNGIDRVDSTKGYIIDNVVTCCKICNRAKSNLSLTEFKEWINKIYLKTIKKY
;
A
#
# COMPACT_ATOMS: atom_id res chain seq x y z
N MET A 1 -11.98 -48.99 4.35
CA MET A 1 -10.70 -48.99 3.60
C MET A 1 -10.07 -47.58 3.70
N SER A 2 -9.07 -47.43 4.53
CA SER A 2 -8.36 -46.15 4.71
C SER A 2 -7.51 -45.86 3.46
N LYS A 3 -7.83 -44.76 2.72
CA LYS A 3 -7.01 -44.30 1.62
C LYS A 3 -5.70 -43.74 2.21
N PHE A 4 -4.64 -44.53 2.14
CA PHE A 4 -3.29 -44.02 2.42
C PHE A 4 -2.99 -42.84 1.49
N LYS A 5 -3.00 -41.62 2.02
CA LYS A 5 -2.52 -40.44 1.27
C LYS A 5 -1.04 -40.62 1.00
N LYS A 6 -0.68 -40.75 -0.27
CA LYS A 6 0.72 -40.85 -0.72
C LYS A 6 1.54 -39.74 -0.06
N ALA A 7 2.62 -40.13 0.62
CA ALA A 7 3.51 -39.15 1.27
C ALA A 7 4.11 -38.23 0.19
N LEU A 8 4.08 -36.94 0.41
CA LEU A 8 4.72 -36.00 -0.50
C LEU A 8 6.24 -36.15 -0.40
N ILE A 9 6.87 -36.44 -1.53
CA ILE A 9 8.31 -36.54 -1.66
C ILE A 9 8.79 -35.18 -2.20
N PHE A 10 9.77 -34.57 -1.54
CA PHE A 10 10.39 -33.31 -2.00
C PHE A 10 11.82 -33.57 -2.42
N THR A 11 12.28 -32.83 -3.41
CA THR A 11 13.67 -32.85 -3.90
C THR A 11 14.41 -31.62 -3.37
N SER A 12 15.67 -31.78 -2.96
CA SER A 12 16.49 -30.66 -2.50
C SER A 12 16.57 -29.56 -3.58
N GLY A 13 16.32 -28.31 -3.21
CA GLY A 13 16.21 -27.20 -4.11
C GLY A 13 14.78 -26.94 -4.65
N GLU A 14 13.81 -27.80 -4.36
CA GLU A 14 12.44 -27.62 -4.79
C GLU A 14 11.74 -26.48 -4.01
N VAL A 15 11.03 -25.59 -4.72
CA VAL A 15 10.21 -24.56 -4.10
C VAL A 15 8.91 -25.17 -3.58
N LEU A 16 8.67 -25.02 -2.29
CA LEU A 16 7.48 -25.54 -1.64
C LEU A 16 6.23 -24.79 -2.08
N LYS A 17 5.13 -25.53 -2.28
CA LYS A 17 3.84 -25.01 -2.74
C LYS A 17 2.76 -25.18 -1.65
N THR A 18 1.79 -24.26 -1.65
CA THR A 18 0.58 -24.42 -0.85
C THR A 18 -0.26 -25.59 -1.39
N GLY A 19 -1.24 -26.05 -0.60
CA GLY A 19 -2.17 -27.10 -1.05
C GLY A 19 -3.02 -26.71 -2.27
N LYS A 20 -3.08 -25.40 -2.59
CA LYS A 20 -3.71 -24.85 -3.80
C LYS A 20 -2.73 -24.63 -4.95
N GLY A 21 -1.50 -25.08 -4.82
CA GLY A 21 -0.46 -24.98 -5.86
C GLY A 21 0.31 -23.64 -5.92
N ALA A 22 -0.03 -22.66 -5.09
CA ALA A 22 0.69 -21.38 -5.07
C ALA A 22 2.12 -21.55 -4.53
N LEU A 23 3.10 -20.93 -5.19
CA LEU A 23 4.49 -20.93 -4.76
C LEU A 23 4.66 -20.15 -3.45
N THR A 24 5.55 -20.65 -2.60
CA THR A 24 5.96 -19.97 -1.36
C THR A 24 7.40 -19.45 -1.49
N ASN A 25 7.87 -18.71 -0.49
CA ASN A 25 9.25 -18.26 -0.42
C ASN A 25 10.18 -19.32 0.19
N TRP A 26 9.74 -20.56 0.33
CA TRP A 26 10.50 -21.66 0.91
C TRP A 26 11.04 -22.60 -0.17
N THR A 27 12.32 -22.89 -0.10
CA THR A 27 13.01 -23.93 -0.87
C THR A 27 13.34 -25.08 0.07
N PHE A 28 12.95 -26.28 -0.27
CA PHE A 28 13.24 -27.49 0.50
C PHE A 28 14.76 -27.79 0.51
N ILE A 29 15.29 -28.14 1.64
CA ILE A 29 16.69 -28.58 1.80
C ILE A 29 16.70 -30.09 2.11
N GLU A 30 16.12 -30.47 3.24
CA GLU A 30 16.14 -31.85 3.74
C GLU A 30 14.98 -32.11 4.72
N GLU A 31 14.68 -33.39 4.97
CA GLU A 31 13.77 -33.78 6.03
C GLU A 31 14.39 -33.49 7.41
N ALA A 32 13.58 -32.95 8.31
CA ALA A 32 14.06 -32.69 9.68
C ALA A 32 13.56 -33.78 10.64
N HIS A 33 12.29 -33.82 10.95
CA HIS A 33 11.69 -34.82 11.84
C HIS A 33 10.19 -34.91 11.62
N SER A 34 9.58 -35.98 12.11
CA SER A 34 8.13 -36.09 12.24
C SER A 34 7.77 -36.19 13.73
N ASN A 35 6.69 -35.52 14.13
CA ASN A 35 6.17 -35.68 15.48
C ASN A 35 5.17 -36.82 15.49
N SER A 36 5.52 -37.93 16.13
CA SER A 36 4.72 -39.16 16.22
C SER A 36 3.34 -38.92 16.85
N ASN A 37 3.25 -38.05 17.86
CA ASN A 37 2.00 -37.80 18.59
C ASN A 37 1.00 -36.95 17.79
N THR A 38 1.47 -36.10 16.88
CA THR A 38 0.61 -35.18 16.11
C THR A 38 0.56 -35.51 14.63
N GLY A 39 1.35 -36.48 14.14
CA GLY A 39 1.52 -36.78 12.71
C GLY A 39 2.03 -35.62 11.87
N ARG A 40 2.60 -34.58 12.50
CA ARG A 40 3.14 -33.42 11.80
C ARG A 40 4.54 -33.69 11.29
N ARG A 41 4.76 -33.38 10.01
CA ARG A 41 6.03 -33.51 9.33
C ARG A 41 6.73 -32.16 9.29
N TYR A 42 8.02 -32.15 9.60
CA TYR A 42 8.88 -30.96 9.59
C TYR A 42 10.02 -31.14 8.60
N VAL A 43 10.35 -30.08 7.92
CA VAL A 43 11.47 -30.06 6.98
C VAL A 43 12.35 -28.84 7.24
N LYS A 44 13.63 -28.97 6.94
CA LYS A 44 14.54 -27.84 6.86
C LYS A 44 14.35 -27.16 5.51
N ALA A 45 14.13 -25.89 5.52
CA ALA A 45 13.88 -25.12 4.29
C ALA A 45 14.59 -23.76 4.36
N LYS A 46 15.04 -23.29 3.19
CA LYS A 46 15.67 -22.00 3.00
C LYS A 46 14.67 -21.01 2.44
N CYS A 47 14.56 -19.87 3.08
CA CYS A 47 13.73 -18.79 2.57
C CYS A 47 14.47 -18.01 1.47
N VAL A 48 13.77 -17.40 0.52
CA VAL A 48 14.37 -16.55 -0.52
C VAL A 48 15.28 -15.43 0.01
N CYS A 49 15.14 -15.05 1.28
CA CYS A 49 16.05 -14.11 1.95
C CYS A 49 17.34 -14.75 2.49
N GLY A 50 17.59 -16.03 2.23
CA GLY A 50 18.76 -16.78 2.66
C GLY A 50 18.62 -17.48 4.02
N LYS A 51 17.63 -17.13 4.84
CA LYS A 51 17.46 -17.68 6.19
C LYS A 51 16.92 -19.12 6.15
N GLU A 52 17.59 -20.03 6.86
CA GLU A 52 17.16 -21.42 7.01
C GLU A 52 16.32 -21.60 8.28
N LYS A 53 15.34 -22.48 8.21
CA LYS A 53 14.43 -22.76 9.32
C LYS A 53 13.82 -24.15 9.19
N ILE A 54 13.55 -24.80 10.33
CA ILE A 54 12.70 -25.99 10.38
C ILE A 54 11.25 -25.53 10.38
N ILE A 55 10.46 -26.00 9.42
CA ILE A 55 9.07 -25.57 9.20
C ILE A 55 8.15 -26.78 9.10
N CYS A 56 6.92 -26.60 9.55
CA CYS A 56 5.89 -27.64 9.45
C CYS A 56 5.24 -27.60 8.04
N ILE A 57 5.28 -28.71 7.32
CA ILE A 57 4.69 -28.82 5.97
C ILE A 57 3.21 -28.52 5.94
N ASN A 58 2.47 -28.92 6.97
CA ASN A 58 1.02 -28.61 7.03
C ASN A 58 0.77 -27.09 7.04
N ASN A 59 1.60 -26.31 7.75
CA ASN A 59 1.48 -24.84 7.75
C ASN A 59 1.79 -24.24 6.39
N VAL A 60 2.74 -24.79 5.64
CA VAL A 60 3.02 -24.37 4.26
C VAL A 60 1.82 -24.68 3.37
N ARG A 61 1.28 -25.87 3.44
CA ARG A 61 0.13 -26.30 2.63
C ARG A 61 -1.14 -25.49 2.91
N CYS A 62 -1.38 -25.12 4.15
CA CYS A 62 -2.50 -24.25 4.54
C CYS A 62 -2.26 -22.76 4.22
N GLY A 63 -1.08 -22.39 3.71
CA GLY A 63 -0.72 -20.99 3.44
C GLY A 63 -0.37 -20.17 4.68
N ASN A 64 -0.27 -20.81 5.87
CA ASN A 64 0.06 -20.14 7.12
C ASN A 64 1.55 -19.86 7.27
N SER A 65 2.41 -20.53 6.46
CA SER A 65 3.86 -20.36 6.45
C SER A 65 4.36 -20.19 5.02
N ASN A 66 4.33 -18.97 4.52
CA ASN A 66 4.79 -18.65 3.15
C ASN A 66 6.22 -18.09 3.11
N CYS A 67 6.80 -17.71 4.25
CA CYS A 67 8.16 -17.19 4.38
C CYS A 67 8.65 -17.29 5.84
N CYS A 68 9.93 -16.97 6.09
CA CYS A 68 10.54 -17.06 7.43
C CYS A 68 9.96 -16.08 8.47
N GLY A 69 9.15 -15.12 8.05
CA GLY A 69 8.57 -14.11 8.93
C GLY A 69 9.58 -13.07 9.45
N SER A 70 10.86 -13.24 9.19
CA SER A 70 11.93 -12.34 9.65
C SER A 70 12.10 -11.15 8.73
N PHE A 71 12.61 -10.04 9.26
CA PHE A 71 13.06 -8.92 8.44
C PHE A 71 14.25 -9.36 7.54
N PRO A 72 14.30 -9.01 6.23
CA PRO A 72 13.35 -8.18 5.50
C PRO A 72 12.18 -8.95 4.85
N CYS A 73 12.19 -10.30 4.87
CA CYS A 73 11.29 -11.16 4.10
C CYS A 73 9.81 -11.01 4.48
N GLY A 74 9.51 -11.09 5.78
CA GLY A 74 8.13 -10.94 6.27
C GLY A 74 7.56 -9.53 6.10
N LYS A 75 8.43 -8.50 6.04
CA LYS A 75 8.00 -7.12 5.82
C LYS A 75 7.71 -6.79 4.36
N LYS A 76 8.32 -7.47 3.38
CA LYS A 76 8.06 -7.19 1.95
C LYS A 76 6.59 -7.45 1.56
N ILE A 77 6.00 -8.54 2.05
CA ILE A 77 4.59 -8.87 1.75
C ILE A 77 3.62 -7.94 2.52
N LYS A 78 3.95 -7.61 3.78
CA LYS A 78 3.18 -6.62 4.54
C LYS A 78 3.31 -5.22 3.93
N LYS A 79 4.51 -4.86 3.44
CA LYS A 79 4.85 -3.54 2.91
C LYS A 79 3.96 -3.16 1.71
N SER A 80 3.81 -4.02 0.72
CA SER A 80 2.95 -3.75 -0.44
C SER A 80 1.47 -3.68 -0.05
N ARG A 81 1.02 -4.56 0.85
CA ARG A 81 -0.36 -4.58 1.33
C ARG A 81 -0.71 -3.34 2.17
N ASP A 82 0.19 -2.91 3.06
CA ASP A 82 -0.03 -1.73 3.90
C ASP A 82 -0.05 -0.45 3.06
N VAL A 83 0.81 -0.33 2.05
CA VAL A 83 0.81 0.78 1.10
C VAL A 83 -0.50 0.82 0.31
N GLU A 84 -0.95 -0.31 -0.22
CA GLU A 84 -2.21 -0.40 -0.97
C GLU A 84 -3.43 -0.06 -0.11
N VAL A 85 -3.48 -0.59 1.12
CA VAL A 85 -4.52 -0.25 2.10
C VAL A 85 -4.49 1.24 2.44
N GLY A 86 -3.32 1.85 2.50
CA GLY A 86 -3.15 3.27 2.75
C GLY A 86 -3.76 4.13 1.65
N TYR A 87 -3.43 3.89 0.38
CA TYR A 87 -4.03 4.63 -0.75
C TYR A 87 -5.55 4.44 -0.83
N ARG A 88 -6.05 3.22 -0.59
CA ARG A 88 -7.50 2.98 -0.51
C ARG A 88 -8.16 3.75 0.63
N SER A 89 -7.47 3.92 1.75
CA SER A 89 -7.97 4.72 2.87
C SER A 89 -7.99 6.21 2.55
N ILE A 90 -6.97 6.72 1.86
CA ILE A 90 -6.94 8.12 1.38
C ILE A 90 -8.10 8.34 0.39
N LEU A 91 -8.27 7.48 -0.61
CA LEU A 91 -9.37 7.54 -1.56
C LEU A 91 -10.75 7.53 -0.86
N TYR A 92 -10.91 6.66 0.14
CA TYR A 92 -12.17 6.60 0.91
C TYR A 92 -12.50 7.94 1.57
N VAL A 93 -11.50 8.63 2.14
CA VAL A 93 -11.70 9.96 2.75
C VAL A 93 -12.14 10.98 1.70
N TYR A 94 -11.53 10.98 0.50
CA TYR A 94 -11.94 11.87 -0.58
C TYR A 94 -13.37 11.60 -1.04
N LYS A 95 -13.74 10.33 -1.25
CA LYS A 95 -15.11 9.93 -1.62
C LYS A 95 -16.13 10.34 -0.55
N LYS A 96 -15.80 10.16 0.72
CA LYS A 96 -16.64 10.57 1.84
C LYS A 96 -16.88 12.08 1.83
N HIS A 97 -15.82 12.89 1.75
CA HIS A 97 -15.94 14.35 1.74
C HIS A 97 -16.60 14.89 0.46
N ALA A 98 -16.45 14.23 -0.68
CA ALA A 98 -17.18 14.57 -1.90
C ALA A 98 -18.69 14.38 -1.70
N LYS A 99 -19.08 13.22 -1.15
CA LYS A 99 -20.49 12.91 -0.84
C LYS A 99 -21.11 13.91 0.16
N GLU A 100 -20.38 14.24 1.23
CA GLU A 100 -20.85 15.21 2.24
C GLU A 100 -21.07 16.61 1.67
N ARG A 101 -20.36 16.96 0.59
CA ARG A 101 -20.48 18.25 -0.10
C ARG A 101 -21.32 18.17 -1.39
N ASN A 102 -22.00 17.06 -1.64
CA ASN A 102 -22.80 16.78 -2.83
C ASN A 102 -22.03 16.90 -4.15
N PHE A 103 -20.75 16.56 -4.17
CA PHE A 103 -19.95 16.49 -5.38
C PHE A 103 -19.86 15.07 -5.93
N ILE A 104 -19.94 14.95 -7.26
CA ILE A 104 -19.66 13.70 -7.97
C ILE A 104 -18.19 13.34 -7.77
N PHE A 105 -17.92 12.05 -7.51
CA PHE A 105 -16.59 11.49 -7.47
C PHE A 105 -16.49 10.33 -8.47
N ASN A 106 -15.91 10.60 -9.63
CA ASN A 106 -15.78 9.66 -10.74
C ASN A 106 -14.31 9.46 -11.13
N LEU A 107 -13.49 9.09 -10.13
CA LEU A 107 -12.11 8.68 -10.35
C LEU A 107 -11.98 7.21 -9.95
N ASP A 108 -11.36 6.41 -10.82
CA ASP A 108 -10.98 5.05 -10.44
C ASP A 108 -9.80 5.06 -9.45
N TYR A 109 -9.51 3.90 -8.89
CA TYR A 109 -8.49 3.76 -7.86
C TYR A 109 -7.08 3.98 -8.40
N ASP A 110 -6.77 3.44 -9.56
CA ASP A 110 -5.41 3.46 -10.12
C ASP A 110 -5.06 4.87 -10.59
N TYR A 111 -5.98 5.56 -11.26
CA TYR A 111 -5.81 6.96 -11.63
C TYR A 111 -5.62 7.87 -10.41
N PHE A 112 -6.47 7.73 -9.37
CA PHE A 112 -6.32 8.48 -8.12
C PHE A 112 -4.96 8.24 -7.46
N LYS A 113 -4.52 6.98 -7.40
CA LYS A 113 -3.24 6.60 -6.81
C LYS A 113 -2.06 7.22 -7.54
N GLU A 114 -2.06 7.20 -8.88
CA GLU A 114 -1.00 7.82 -9.68
C GLU A 114 -0.99 9.34 -9.52
N LEU A 115 -2.14 10.01 -9.55
CA LEU A 115 -2.23 11.45 -9.26
C LEU A 115 -1.57 11.79 -7.92
N THR A 116 -1.91 11.06 -6.87
CA THR A 116 -1.42 11.39 -5.52
C THR A 116 0.07 11.13 -5.30
N LYS A 117 0.73 10.41 -6.20
CA LYS A 117 2.19 10.23 -6.23
C LYS A 117 2.92 11.36 -6.97
N GLY A 118 2.21 12.13 -7.75
CA GLY A 118 2.79 13.21 -8.57
C GLY A 118 3.21 14.43 -7.77
N ASN A 119 4.03 15.27 -8.40
CA ASN A 119 4.40 16.57 -7.88
C ASN A 119 3.21 17.54 -7.94
N CYS A 120 3.16 18.49 -7.04
CA CYS A 120 2.10 19.50 -7.02
C CYS A 120 2.02 20.26 -8.34
N HIS A 121 0.85 20.29 -8.98
CA HIS A 121 0.60 20.99 -10.23
C HIS A 121 0.92 22.50 -10.15
N TYR A 122 0.71 23.11 -8.98
CA TYR A 122 0.85 24.55 -8.83
C TYR A 122 2.27 25.01 -8.46
N CYS A 123 2.96 24.31 -7.57
CA CYS A 123 4.28 24.72 -7.08
C CYS A 123 5.40 23.70 -7.32
N GLY A 124 5.11 22.57 -7.94
CA GLY A 124 6.12 21.55 -8.29
C GLY A 124 6.64 20.71 -7.12
N ILE A 125 6.24 20.99 -5.86
CA ILE A 125 6.77 20.25 -4.70
C ILE A 125 6.44 18.78 -4.77
N GLU A 126 7.40 17.93 -4.41
CA GLU A 126 7.22 16.48 -4.29
C GLU A 126 6.17 16.11 -3.24
N PRO A 127 5.67 14.86 -3.22
CA PRO A 127 4.74 14.38 -2.22
C PRO A 127 5.29 14.46 -0.79
N ILE A 128 4.80 15.42 0.00
CA ILE A 128 5.24 15.67 1.38
C ILE A 128 4.22 15.34 2.46
N GLN A 129 2.96 15.13 2.10
CA GLN A 129 1.95 14.72 3.07
C GLN A 129 2.18 13.27 3.46
N VAL A 130 2.20 13.00 4.76
CA VAL A 130 2.44 11.65 5.28
C VAL A 130 1.13 11.04 5.75
N TYR A 131 0.75 9.92 5.14
CA TYR A 131 -0.36 9.10 5.62
C TYR A 131 0.18 7.88 6.39
N GLN A 132 -0.34 7.67 7.59
CA GLN A 132 -0.05 6.48 8.40
C GLN A 132 -1.34 5.76 8.75
N LEU A 133 -1.35 4.44 8.51
CA LEU A 133 -2.47 3.59 8.91
C LEU A 133 -2.61 3.60 10.44
N LYS A 134 -3.81 3.94 10.91
CA LYS A 134 -4.17 3.87 12.32
C LYS A 134 -5.11 2.70 12.59
N ASN A 135 -5.01 2.13 13.77
CA ASN A 135 -6.01 1.19 14.26
C ASN A 135 -7.31 1.97 14.50
N ARG A 136 -8.42 1.49 13.93
CA ARG A 136 -9.72 2.19 14.00
C ARG A 136 -10.29 2.27 15.42
N ILE A 137 -9.96 1.31 16.28
CA ILE A 137 -10.49 1.21 17.65
C ILE A 137 -9.61 2.01 18.61
N THR A 138 -8.29 1.81 18.56
CA THR A 138 -7.35 2.38 19.54
C THR A 138 -6.73 3.71 19.09
N GLY A 139 -6.90 4.11 17.84
CA GLY A 139 -6.24 5.28 17.24
C GLY A 139 -4.72 5.16 17.09
N LYS A 140 -4.11 4.11 17.64
CA LYS A 140 -2.66 3.90 17.60
C LYS A 140 -2.19 3.67 16.16
N ILE A 141 -1.03 4.23 15.83
CA ILE A 141 -0.37 4.01 14.53
C ILE A 141 -0.05 2.52 14.40
N ARG A 142 -0.50 1.91 13.31
CA ARG A 142 -0.10 0.54 12.96
C ARG A 142 1.33 0.58 12.45
N SER A 143 2.11 -0.44 12.81
CA SER A 143 3.45 -0.63 12.25
C SER A 143 3.34 -0.86 10.73
N GLY A 144 3.49 0.18 9.96
CA GLY A 144 3.43 0.17 8.50
C GLY A 144 4.33 1.26 7.94
N ILE A 145 4.53 1.23 6.61
CA ILE A 145 5.33 2.25 5.94
C ILE A 145 4.45 3.48 5.77
N PRO A 146 4.92 4.64 6.22
CA PRO A 146 4.26 5.88 5.90
C PRO A 146 4.22 6.06 4.38
N ILE A 147 3.11 6.57 3.87
CA ILE A 147 2.92 6.88 2.46
C ILE A 147 3.06 8.37 2.31
N ASN A 148 4.04 8.79 1.52
CA ASN A 148 4.13 10.17 1.09
C ASN A 148 3.19 10.36 -0.11
N TYR A 149 2.36 11.37 -0.05
CA TYR A 149 1.42 11.69 -1.12
C TYR A 149 1.17 13.20 -1.20
N ASN A 150 0.77 13.67 -2.35
CA ASN A 150 0.08 14.93 -2.50
C ASN A 150 -1.44 14.66 -2.57
N GLY A 151 -2.24 15.63 -2.17
CA GLY A 151 -3.67 15.58 -2.37
C GLY A 151 -4.05 15.80 -3.83
N ILE A 152 -5.35 15.96 -4.08
CA ILE A 152 -5.89 16.42 -5.35
C ILE A 152 -6.73 17.68 -5.13
N ASP A 153 -6.66 18.60 -6.08
CA ASP A 153 -7.50 19.78 -6.14
C ASP A 153 -8.46 19.68 -7.32
N ARG A 154 -9.62 20.33 -7.21
CA ARG A 154 -10.55 20.54 -8.32
C ARG A 154 -10.21 21.88 -8.96
N VAL A 155 -9.79 21.87 -10.23
CA VAL A 155 -9.42 23.09 -10.97
C VAL A 155 -10.57 24.07 -10.95
N ASP A 156 -11.78 23.60 -11.28
CA ASP A 156 -13.05 24.29 -11.13
C ASP A 156 -13.75 23.78 -9.85
N SER A 157 -13.83 24.63 -8.85
CA SER A 157 -14.39 24.30 -7.53
C SER A 157 -15.89 24.05 -7.55
N THR A 158 -16.59 24.43 -8.62
CA THR A 158 -18.03 24.19 -8.78
C THR A 158 -18.34 22.77 -9.27
N LYS A 159 -17.38 22.13 -9.93
CA LYS A 159 -17.49 20.76 -10.45
C LYS A 159 -17.00 19.72 -9.45
N GLY A 160 -17.32 18.46 -9.70
CA GLY A 160 -16.90 17.32 -8.90
C GLY A 160 -15.47 16.85 -9.19
N TYR A 161 -15.12 15.71 -8.62
CA TYR A 161 -13.87 15.00 -8.87
C TYR A 161 -14.02 14.11 -10.09
N ILE A 162 -13.76 14.68 -11.26
CA ILE A 162 -13.77 14.02 -12.57
C ILE A 162 -12.40 14.19 -13.23
N ILE A 163 -12.06 13.31 -14.16
CA ILE A 163 -10.70 13.23 -14.76
C ILE A 163 -10.21 14.58 -15.25
N ASP A 164 -11.06 15.32 -15.98
CA ASP A 164 -10.69 16.60 -16.59
C ASP A 164 -10.74 17.80 -15.61
N ASN A 165 -11.10 17.56 -14.35
CA ASN A 165 -11.22 18.62 -13.35
C ASN A 165 -10.34 18.43 -12.13
N VAL A 166 -9.45 17.42 -12.11
CA VAL A 166 -8.58 17.15 -10.96
C VAL A 166 -7.12 17.23 -11.33
N VAL A 167 -6.33 17.83 -10.44
CA VAL A 167 -4.87 17.90 -10.53
C VAL A 167 -4.24 17.53 -9.20
N THR A 168 -3.02 17.02 -9.25
CA THR A 168 -2.20 16.77 -8.05
C THR A 168 -1.93 18.09 -7.33
N CYS A 169 -2.17 18.15 -6.03
CA CYS A 169 -2.03 19.40 -5.29
C CYS A 169 -1.51 19.17 -3.86
N CYS A 170 -0.47 19.89 -3.47
CA CYS A 170 -0.01 19.89 -2.08
C CYS A 170 -1.02 20.64 -1.18
N LYS A 171 -0.97 20.34 0.11
CA LYS A 171 -1.89 20.93 1.10
C LYS A 171 -1.84 22.46 1.14
N ILE A 172 -0.65 23.05 0.92
CA ILE A 172 -0.46 24.50 0.95
C ILE A 172 -1.17 25.15 -0.23
N CYS A 173 -0.88 24.69 -1.45
CA CYS A 173 -1.52 25.23 -2.66
C CYS A 173 -3.03 25.01 -2.66
N ASN A 174 -3.50 23.83 -2.19
CA ASN A 174 -4.93 23.56 -2.11
C ASN A 174 -5.66 24.52 -1.15
N ARG A 175 -5.05 24.83 -0.02
CA ARG A 175 -5.60 25.84 0.91
C ARG A 175 -5.54 27.24 0.34
N ALA A 176 -4.43 27.60 -0.28
CA ALA A 176 -4.25 28.92 -0.87
C ALA A 176 -5.22 29.19 -2.02
N LYS A 177 -5.42 28.19 -2.91
CA LYS A 177 -6.37 28.30 -4.01
C LYS A 177 -7.83 28.29 -3.50
N SER A 178 -8.13 27.45 -2.51
CA SER A 178 -9.51 27.35 -1.97
C SER A 178 -10.56 27.22 -3.08
N ASN A 179 -11.54 28.11 -3.14
CA ASN A 179 -12.59 28.14 -4.15
C ASN A 179 -12.32 29.09 -5.32
N LEU A 180 -11.15 29.73 -5.35
CA LEU A 180 -10.77 30.60 -6.45
C LEU A 180 -10.70 29.81 -7.76
N SER A 181 -11.13 30.45 -8.85
CA SER A 181 -10.82 29.96 -10.19
C SER A 181 -9.30 29.99 -10.42
N LEU A 182 -8.83 29.28 -11.43
CA LEU A 182 -7.40 29.26 -11.75
C LEU A 182 -6.87 30.67 -12.12
N THR A 183 -7.69 31.47 -12.79
CA THR A 183 -7.34 32.86 -13.15
C THR A 183 -7.21 33.72 -11.91
N GLU A 184 -8.22 33.75 -11.06
CA GLU A 184 -8.18 34.52 -9.79
C GLU A 184 -7.01 34.11 -8.90
N PHE A 185 -6.72 32.82 -8.82
CA PHE A 185 -5.59 32.30 -8.04
C PHE A 185 -4.25 32.78 -8.59
N LYS A 186 -4.04 32.75 -9.91
CA LYS A 186 -2.83 33.26 -10.56
C LYS A 186 -2.68 34.76 -10.36
N GLU A 187 -3.74 35.53 -10.50
CA GLU A 187 -3.73 36.97 -10.26
C GLU A 187 -3.39 37.29 -8.81
N TRP A 188 -3.97 36.56 -7.86
CA TRP A 188 -3.66 36.72 -6.44
C TRP A 188 -2.19 36.44 -6.13
N ILE A 189 -1.62 35.35 -6.65
CA ILE A 189 -0.18 35.05 -6.52
C ILE A 189 0.66 36.17 -7.11
N ASN A 190 0.32 36.67 -8.30
CA ASN A 190 1.06 37.75 -8.94
C ASN A 190 1.03 39.05 -8.11
N LYS A 191 -0.12 39.44 -7.55
CA LYS A 191 -0.23 40.58 -6.65
C LYS A 191 0.68 40.43 -5.43
N ILE A 192 0.71 39.25 -4.81
CA ILE A 192 1.63 39.00 -3.68
C ILE A 192 3.07 39.09 -4.11
N TYR A 193 3.43 38.45 -5.22
CA TYR A 193 4.80 38.45 -5.76
C TYR A 193 5.29 39.89 -6.03
N LEU A 194 4.50 40.69 -6.72
CA LEU A 194 4.84 42.09 -7.03
C LEU A 194 5.00 42.94 -5.77
N LYS A 195 4.17 42.71 -4.75
CA LYS A 195 4.21 43.49 -3.51
C LYS A 195 5.34 43.12 -2.56
N THR A 196 5.68 41.83 -2.49
CA THR A 196 6.57 41.29 -1.45
C THR A 196 7.99 41.02 -1.97
N ILE A 197 8.13 40.57 -3.21
CA ILE A 197 9.43 40.11 -3.74
C ILE A 197 10.05 41.12 -4.67
N LYS A 198 9.29 41.80 -5.52
CA LYS A 198 9.79 42.76 -6.50
C LYS A 198 10.17 44.13 -5.90
N LYS A 199 10.04 44.33 -4.59
CA LYS A 199 10.47 45.56 -3.89
C LYS A 199 11.94 45.53 -3.43
N TYR A 200 12.63 44.44 -3.67
CA TYR A 200 14.04 44.24 -3.46
C TYR A 200 14.70 43.91 -4.81
#